data_f55c61d57cc4bf54038d328dc161f311
#
_entry.id   f55c61d57cc4bf54038d328dc161f311
#
_cell.length_a   1.000
_cell.length_b   1.000
_cell.length_c   1.000
_cell.angle_alpha   90.00
_cell.angle_beta   90.00
_cell.angle_gamma   90.00
#
_symmetry.space_group_name_H-M   'P 1'
#
loop_
_entity.id
_entity.type
_entity.pdbx_description
1 polymer ?
#
loop_
_entity_poly.entity_id
_entity_poly.type
_entity_poly.pdbx_seq_one_letter_code
_entity_poly.pdbx_strand_id
1 'polypeptide(L)'
;MIRLLAGLMLLACLVPPAFAGFDAAAVNNAEFKGKPLADDKVDPVVVKAQVLLDRANFSPGEIDGKLGENAEKALKAFGEAKGLAAGKQPLTPEIWAALLAASSDPVIIDYKITEKDAKGPFLEKLPAKMEDMKGLKSLDYTSPREAIAERFHMSEALLELLNAGKKFDQAGQTISVVSVMKMEARPAVTRLEVDKTAQTVKAFGKAGELLA
;
A
#
# COMPACT_ATOMS: atom_id res chain seq x y z
N MET A 1 25.19 41.47 -53.24
CA MET A 1 24.01 41.03 -52.51
C MET A 1 24.23 39.59 -52.04
N ILE A 2 24.66 39.43 -50.78
CA ILE A 2 24.96 38.13 -50.16
C ILE A 2 23.79 37.82 -49.22
N ARG A 3 23.01 36.76 -49.51
CA ARG A 3 21.92 36.27 -48.63
C ARG A 3 22.50 35.24 -47.65
N LEU A 4 22.58 35.63 -46.38
CA LEU A 4 22.85 34.71 -45.29
C LEU A 4 21.58 33.88 -45.02
N LEU A 5 21.66 32.57 -45.20
CA LEU A 5 20.68 31.61 -44.68
C LEU A 5 21.07 31.22 -43.24
N ALA A 6 20.27 31.66 -42.29
CA ALA A 6 20.39 31.20 -40.88
C ALA A 6 19.66 29.85 -40.76
N GLY A 7 20.46 28.79 -40.63
CA GLY A 7 19.94 27.46 -40.33
C GLY A 7 19.54 27.38 -38.85
N LEU A 8 18.24 27.21 -38.55
CA LEU A 8 17.69 26.93 -37.21
C LEU A 8 17.93 25.45 -36.91
N MET A 9 18.91 25.15 -36.08
CA MET A 9 19.21 23.80 -35.64
C MET A 9 18.25 23.45 -34.46
N LEU A 10 17.22 22.64 -34.78
CA LEU A 10 16.28 22.14 -33.80
C LEU A 10 16.99 21.08 -32.94
N LEU A 11 17.35 21.44 -31.72
CA LEU A 11 17.93 20.52 -30.72
C LEU A 11 16.79 19.65 -30.19
N ALA A 12 16.60 18.46 -30.78
CA ALA A 12 15.69 17.45 -30.24
C ALA A 12 16.30 16.94 -28.94
N CYS A 13 15.73 17.36 -27.80
CA CYS A 13 15.99 16.72 -26.51
C CYS A 13 15.50 15.27 -26.60
N LEU A 14 16.42 14.34 -26.82
CA LEU A 14 16.19 12.92 -26.60
C LEU A 14 15.96 12.72 -25.08
N VAL A 15 14.70 12.72 -24.66
CA VAL A 15 14.33 12.21 -23.34
C VAL A 15 14.61 10.69 -23.41
N PRO A 16 15.54 10.16 -22.57
CA PRO A 16 15.76 8.71 -22.55
C PRO A 16 14.43 8.04 -22.19
N PRO A 17 14.11 6.84 -22.76
CA PRO A 17 12.96 6.09 -22.34
C PRO A 17 13.07 5.88 -20.84
N ALA A 18 12.11 6.39 -20.10
CA ALA A 18 11.99 6.08 -18.68
C ALA A 18 12.00 4.54 -18.58
N PHE A 19 12.99 3.99 -17.92
CA PHE A 19 12.93 2.59 -17.52
C PHE A 19 11.57 2.42 -16.87
N ALA A 20 10.76 1.53 -17.39
CA ALA A 20 9.48 1.15 -16.80
C ALA A 20 9.81 0.45 -15.48
N GLY A 21 10.21 1.25 -14.48
CA GLY A 21 10.51 0.81 -13.13
C GLY A 21 9.21 0.64 -12.35
N PHE A 22 9.29 -0.07 -11.27
CA PHE A 22 8.20 -0.15 -10.31
C PHE A 22 8.12 1.21 -9.58
N ASP A 23 7.16 2.04 -9.97
CA ASP A 23 6.99 3.40 -9.44
C ASP A 23 5.52 3.72 -9.14
N ALA A 24 5.27 4.91 -8.60
CA ALA A 24 3.94 5.38 -8.26
C ALA A 24 2.99 5.40 -9.48
N ALA A 25 3.49 5.73 -10.67
CA ALA A 25 2.68 5.79 -11.88
C ALA A 25 2.28 4.37 -12.34
N ALA A 26 3.21 3.41 -12.27
CA ALA A 26 2.94 2.02 -12.60
C ALA A 26 1.84 1.44 -11.71
N VAL A 27 1.86 1.74 -10.40
CA VAL A 27 0.85 1.27 -9.46
C VAL A 27 -0.49 2.00 -9.64
N ASN A 28 -0.48 3.33 -9.72
CA ASN A 28 -1.71 4.12 -9.85
C ASN A 28 -2.48 3.80 -11.14
N ASN A 29 -1.76 3.55 -12.24
CA ASN A 29 -2.33 3.21 -13.54
C ASN A 29 -2.48 1.69 -13.77
N ALA A 30 -2.21 0.86 -12.75
CA ALA A 30 -2.35 -0.58 -12.89
C ALA A 30 -3.79 -0.99 -13.19
N GLU A 31 -3.94 -1.94 -14.14
CA GLU A 31 -5.21 -2.50 -14.59
C GLU A 31 -5.17 -4.02 -14.52
N PHE A 32 -6.16 -4.62 -13.90
CA PHE A 32 -6.30 -6.07 -13.89
C PHE A 32 -6.92 -6.56 -15.20
N LYS A 33 -6.20 -7.41 -15.91
CA LYS A 33 -6.62 -7.93 -17.24
C LYS A 33 -7.21 -9.35 -17.19
N GLY A 34 -7.64 -9.80 -16.00
CA GLY A 34 -8.27 -11.11 -15.80
C GLY A 34 -7.30 -12.30 -15.90
N LYS A 35 -6.00 -12.07 -15.91
CA LYS A 35 -4.99 -13.14 -15.92
C LYS A 35 -4.57 -13.51 -14.49
N PRO A 36 -4.20 -14.79 -14.24
CA PRO A 36 -3.60 -15.20 -12.97
C PRO A 36 -2.40 -14.32 -12.61
N LEU A 37 -2.34 -13.90 -11.34
CA LEU A 37 -1.22 -13.18 -10.77
C LEU A 37 -0.27 -14.18 -10.08
N ALA A 38 1.01 -13.86 -10.03
CA ALA A 38 1.99 -14.69 -9.34
C ALA A 38 2.00 -14.36 -7.85
N ASP A 39 2.06 -15.37 -6.99
CA ASP A 39 1.95 -15.21 -5.55
C ASP A 39 3.23 -14.64 -4.91
N ASP A 40 4.39 -14.91 -5.51
CA ASP A 40 5.72 -14.62 -4.95
C ASP A 40 6.35 -13.30 -5.44
N LYS A 41 5.72 -12.64 -6.42
CA LYS A 41 6.27 -11.44 -7.06
C LYS A 41 5.48 -10.20 -6.71
N VAL A 42 6.21 -9.10 -6.49
CA VAL A 42 5.58 -7.79 -6.32
C VAL A 42 4.96 -7.37 -7.67
N ASP A 43 3.65 -7.13 -7.65
CA ASP A 43 2.86 -6.75 -8.84
C ASP A 43 2.10 -5.45 -8.58
N PRO A 44 2.17 -4.44 -9.47
CA PRO A 44 1.44 -3.19 -9.32
C PRO A 44 -0.07 -3.35 -9.14
N VAL A 45 -0.68 -4.36 -9.78
CA VAL A 45 -2.12 -4.67 -9.63
C VAL A 45 -2.42 -5.14 -8.21
N VAL A 46 -1.53 -5.99 -7.65
CA VAL A 46 -1.69 -6.50 -6.27
C VAL A 46 -1.55 -5.37 -5.27
N VAL A 47 -0.53 -4.50 -5.40
CA VAL A 47 -0.40 -3.31 -4.53
C VAL A 47 -1.68 -2.48 -4.57
N LYS A 48 -2.20 -2.18 -5.77
CA LYS A 48 -3.43 -1.40 -5.91
C LYS A 48 -4.63 -2.09 -5.28
N ALA A 49 -4.77 -3.40 -5.46
CA ALA A 49 -5.84 -4.19 -4.82
C ALA A 49 -5.74 -4.17 -3.30
N GLN A 50 -4.53 -4.37 -2.74
CA GLN A 50 -4.29 -4.34 -1.29
C GLN A 50 -4.65 -2.97 -0.69
N VAL A 51 -4.25 -1.87 -1.34
CA VAL A 51 -4.61 -0.51 -0.88
C VAL A 51 -6.12 -0.27 -0.91
N LEU A 52 -6.80 -0.71 -1.97
CA LEU A 52 -8.24 -0.56 -2.09
C LEU A 52 -9.01 -1.43 -1.07
N LEU A 53 -8.50 -2.62 -0.76
CA LEU A 53 -9.02 -3.47 0.32
C LEU A 53 -8.86 -2.81 1.69
N ASP A 54 -7.67 -2.30 2.01
CA ASP A 54 -7.38 -1.59 3.26
C ASP A 54 -8.35 -0.40 3.45
N ARG A 55 -8.55 0.39 2.40
CA ARG A 55 -9.51 1.50 2.39
C ARG A 55 -10.96 1.05 2.57
N ALA A 56 -11.30 -0.15 2.10
CA ALA A 56 -12.61 -0.74 2.26
C ALA A 56 -12.80 -1.44 3.63
N ASN A 57 -11.82 -1.38 4.53
CA ASN A 57 -11.75 -2.05 5.83
C ASN A 57 -11.70 -3.59 5.72
N PHE A 58 -11.16 -4.11 4.63
CA PHE A 58 -10.82 -5.53 4.48
C PHE A 58 -9.30 -5.65 4.50
N SER A 59 -8.72 -5.84 5.69
CA SER A 59 -7.28 -5.83 5.86
C SER A 59 -6.58 -6.95 5.07
N PRO A 60 -5.70 -6.61 4.11
CA PRO A 60 -4.89 -7.60 3.40
C PRO A 60 -3.64 -8.02 4.19
N GLY A 61 -3.49 -7.56 5.45
CA GLY A 61 -2.24 -7.57 6.17
C GLY A 61 -1.35 -6.40 5.73
N GLU A 62 -0.04 -6.60 5.78
CA GLU A 62 0.94 -5.65 5.28
C GLU A 62 0.81 -5.49 3.75
N ILE A 63 0.81 -4.25 3.26
CA ILE A 63 0.78 -3.97 1.83
C ILE A 63 2.18 -4.16 1.27
N ASP A 64 2.41 -5.29 0.60
CA ASP A 64 3.70 -5.74 0.09
C ASP A 64 3.72 -6.00 -1.43
N GLY A 65 2.56 -5.92 -2.06
CA GLY A 65 2.38 -6.17 -3.49
C GLY A 65 2.38 -7.65 -3.89
N LYS A 66 2.29 -8.58 -2.94
CA LYS A 66 2.23 -10.02 -3.19
C LYS A 66 0.84 -10.56 -2.92
N LEU A 67 0.41 -11.51 -3.74
CA LEU A 67 -0.87 -12.19 -3.57
C LEU A 67 -0.70 -13.35 -2.60
N GLY A 68 -0.48 -13.03 -1.32
CA GLY A 68 -0.36 -14.02 -0.26
C GLY A 68 -1.70 -14.36 0.39
N GLU A 69 -1.68 -15.32 1.32
CA GLU A 69 -2.88 -15.84 1.98
C GLU A 69 -3.79 -14.78 2.60
N ASN A 70 -3.21 -13.73 3.23
CA ASN A 70 -3.98 -12.64 3.82
C ASN A 70 -4.71 -11.80 2.76
N ALA A 71 -4.02 -11.47 1.66
CA ALA A 71 -4.62 -10.73 0.55
C ALA A 71 -5.75 -11.55 -0.12
N GLU A 72 -5.56 -12.87 -0.29
CA GLU A 72 -6.60 -13.77 -0.80
C GLU A 72 -7.83 -13.82 0.10
N LYS A 73 -7.62 -13.96 1.42
CA LYS A 73 -8.72 -13.93 2.41
C LYS A 73 -9.48 -12.60 2.37
N ALA A 74 -8.76 -11.47 2.28
CA ALA A 74 -9.36 -10.15 2.20
C ALA A 74 -10.17 -9.96 0.90
N LEU A 75 -9.64 -10.39 -0.25
CA LEU A 75 -10.36 -10.37 -1.53
C LEU A 75 -11.63 -11.21 -1.50
N LYS A 76 -11.56 -12.41 -0.92
CA LYS A 76 -12.71 -13.28 -0.74
C LYS A 76 -13.77 -12.64 0.16
N ALA A 77 -13.37 -12.14 1.33
CA ALA A 77 -14.29 -11.48 2.26
C ALA A 77 -14.95 -10.23 1.65
N PHE A 78 -14.18 -9.42 0.91
CA PHE A 78 -14.71 -8.28 0.17
C PHE A 78 -15.72 -8.71 -0.90
N GLY A 79 -15.40 -9.74 -1.69
CA GLY A 79 -16.30 -10.29 -2.70
C GLY A 79 -17.62 -10.78 -2.09
N GLU A 80 -17.56 -11.55 -0.99
CA GLU A 80 -18.73 -12.04 -0.24
C GLU A 80 -19.60 -10.87 0.27
N ALA A 81 -18.97 -9.84 0.86
CA ALA A 81 -19.67 -8.65 1.35
C ALA A 81 -20.36 -7.84 0.23
N LYS A 82 -19.85 -7.94 -1.01
CA LYS A 82 -20.46 -7.33 -2.21
C LYS A 82 -21.43 -8.26 -2.95
N GLY A 83 -21.68 -9.46 -2.44
CA GLY A 83 -22.54 -10.44 -3.10
C GLY A 83 -21.97 -11.00 -4.40
N LEU A 84 -20.66 -10.94 -4.57
CA LEU A 84 -19.97 -11.46 -5.75
C LEU A 84 -19.65 -12.95 -5.56
N ALA A 85 -19.83 -13.74 -6.62
CA ALA A 85 -19.51 -15.17 -6.57
C ALA A 85 -18.00 -15.40 -6.39
N ALA A 86 -17.65 -16.37 -5.56
CA ALA A 86 -16.27 -16.82 -5.44
C ALA A 86 -15.81 -17.42 -6.79
N GLY A 87 -14.76 -16.85 -7.35
CA GLY A 87 -14.10 -17.37 -8.54
C GLY A 87 -13.06 -18.44 -8.21
N LYS A 88 -12.48 -19.02 -9.26
CA LYS A 88 -11.29 -19.91 -9.11
C LYS A 88 -10.05 -19.13 -8.67
N GLN A 89 -10.03 -17.84 -8.94
CA GLN A 89 -8.93 -16.92 -8.58
C GLN A 89 -9.46 -15.94 -7.53
N PRO A 90 -8.60 -15.53 -6.57
CA PRO A 90 -9.00 -14.59 -5.51
C PRO A 90 -9.37 -13.22 -6.08
N LEU A 91 -8.67 -12.73 -7.11
CA LEU A 91 -9.00 -11.50 -7.81
C LEU A 91 -9.69 -11.82 -9.16
N THR A 92 -10.93 -11.37 -9.32
CA THR A 92 -11.70 -11.48 -10.57
C THR A 92 -11.96 -10.09 -11.16
N PRO A 93 -12.37 -9.99 -12.46
CA PRO A 93 -12.75 -8.71 -13.04
C PRO A 93 -13.87 -8.00 -12.28
N GLU A 94 -14.83 -8.76 -11.72
CA GLU A 94 -15.96 -8.23 -10.94
C GLU A 94 -15.49 -7.66 -9.60
N ILE A 95 -14.61 -8.39 -8.87
CA ILE A 95 -13.99 -7.92 -7.63
C ILE A 95 -13.14 -6.66 -7.90
N TRP A 96 -12.34 -6.68 -8.98
CA TRP A 96 -11.55 -5.53 -9.38
C TRP A 96 -12.42 -4.29 -9.67
N ALA A 97 -13.50 -4.46 -10.44
CA ALA A 97 -14.44 -3.38 -10.72
C ALA A 97 -15.09 -2.83 -9.44
N ALA A 98 -15.46 -3.72 -8.51
CA ALA A 98 -16.04 -3.32 -7.22
C ALA A 98 -15.05 -2.57 -6.32
N LEU A 99 -13.75 -2.96 -6.32
CA LEU A 99 -12.69 -2.26 -5.62
C LEU A 99 -12.49 -0.85 -6.18
N LEU A 100 -12.42 -0.71 -7.50
CA LEU A 100 -12.28 0.60 -8.15
C LEU A 100 -13.50 1.51 -7.93
N ALA A 101 -14.70 0.94 -7.84
CA ALA A 101 -15.92 1.69 -7.54
C ALA A 101 -15.96 2.20 -6.07
N ALA A 102 -15.26 1.53 -5.15
CA ALA A 102 -15.20 1.92 -3.74
C ALA A 102 -14.28 3.12 -3.48
N SER A 103 -13.26 3.34 -4.31
CA SER A 103 -12.33 4.47 -4.19
C SER A 103 -11.64 4.78 -5.51
N SER A 104 -11.73 6.03 -5.96
CA SER A 104 -11.09 6.54 -7.19
C SER A 104 -9.80 7.31 -6.94
N ASP A 105 -9.45 7.59 -5.69
CA ASP A 105 -8.27 8.37 -5.34
C ASP A 105 -6.97 7.60 -5.63
N PRO A 106 -5.88 8.30 -5.98
CA PRO A 106 -4.58 7.66 -6.17
C PRO A 106 -4.20 6.78 -4.98
N VAL A 107 -3.71 5.56 -5.27
CA VAL A 107 -3.31 4.60 -4.24
C VAL A 107 -1.87 4.80 -3.77
N ILE A 108 -1.03 5.42 -4.58
CA ILE A 108 0.31 5.90 -4.20
C ILE A 108 0.32 7.41 -4.32
N ILE A 109 0.82 8.08 -3.29
CA ILE A 109 0.92 9.53 -3.17
C ILE A 109 2.33 9.96 -2.77
N ASP A 110 2.63 11.23 -2.99
CA ASP A 110 3.84 11.85 -2.49
C ASP A 110 3.69 12.22 -1.01
N TYR A 111 4.72 11.90 -0.23
CA TYR A 111 4.84 12.26 1.17
C TYR A 111 6.17 12.97 1.43
N LYS A 112 6.13 14.11 2.11
CA LYS A 112 7.32 14.84 2.51
C LYS A 112 7.72 14.42 3.93
N ILE A 113 8.89 13.78 4.06
CA ILE A 113 9.44 13.35 5.35
C ILE A 113 9.54 14.55 6.30
N THR A 114 8.97 14.43 7.48
CA THR A 114 9.03 15.48 8.51
C THR A 114 10.29 15.33 9.37
N GLU A 115 10.62 16.36 10.13
CA GLU A 115 11.68 16.30 11.14
C GLU A 115 11.45 15.18 12.17
N LYS A 116 10.18 14.97 12.56
CA LYS A 116 9.81 13.90 13.49
C LYS A 116 10.05 12.52 12.89
N ASP A 117 9.74 12.33 11.61
CA ASP A 117 9.97 11.05 10.93
C ASP A 117 11.45 10.72 10.83
N ALA A 118 12.29 11.74 10.56
CA ALA A 118 13.72 11.55 10.42
C ALA A 118 14.48 11.34 11.73
N LYS A 119 13.99 11.96 12.83
CA LYS A 119 14.73 12.02 14.12
C LYS A 119 14.16 11.10 15.20
N GLY A 120 12.97 10.58 15.05
CA GLY A 120 12.34 9.68 16.02
C GLY A 120 11.73 10.36 17.25
N PRO A 121 11.76 9.71 18.40
CA PRO A 121 12.78 8.75 18.87
C PRO A 121 12.73 7.36 18.25
N PHE A 122 13.88 6.69 18.19
CA PHE A 122 14.04 5.31 17.74
C PHE A 122 14.75 4.48 18.81
N LEU A 123 14.41 3.18 18.87
CA LEU A 123 15.13 2.22 19.67
C LEU A 123 16.43 1.84 18.95
N GLU A 124 17.53 1.73 19.68
CA GLU A 124 18.77 1.21 19.11
C GLU A 124 18.58 -0.23 18.63
N LYS A 125 17.84 -1.02 19.40
CA LYS A 125 17.51 -2.41 19.10
C LYS A 125 16.27 -2.86 19.88
N LEU A 126 15.38 -3.56 19.21
CA LEU A 126 14.29 -4.27 19.90
C LEU A 126 14.84 -5.56 20.54
N PRO A 127 14.61 -5.82 21.84
CA PRO A 127 15.01 -7.08 22.48
C PRO A 127 14.39 -8.28 21.78
N ALA A 128 15.17 -9.35 21.62
CA ALA A 128 14.68 -10.56 20.94
C ALA A 128 13.67 -11.36 21.78
N LYS A 129 13.71 -11.21 23.11
CA LYS A 129 12.80 -11.90 24.04
C LYS A 129 11.74 -10.93 24.54
N MET A 130 10.50 -11.39 24.59
CA MET A 130 9.37 -10.59 25.04
C MET A 130 9.51 -10.17 26.51
N GLU A 131 10.14 -11.01 27.35
CA GLU A 131 10.40 -10.70 28.75
C GLU A 131 11.29 -9.46 28.91
N ASP A 132 12.27 -9.30 28.02
CA ASP A 132 13.21 -8.17 28.03
C ASP A 132 12.55 -6.86 27.56
N MET A 133 11.46 -6.97 26.79
CA MET A 133 10.68 -5.80 26.32
C MET A 133 9.92 -5.12 27.47
N LYS A 134 9.65 -5.84 28.58
CA LYS A 134 8.96 -5.30 29.76
C LYS A 134 9.66 -4.08 30.37
N GLY A 135 10.97 -3.97 30.20
CA GLY A 135 11.77 -2.83 30.69
C GLY A 135 11.75 -1.59 29.79
N LEU A 136 11.20 -1.69 28.59
CA LEU A 136 11.11 -0.56 27.67
C LEU A 136 9.96 0.39 28.08
N LYS A 137 10.17 1.69 27.90
CA LYS A 137 9.11 2.69 28.13
C LYS A 137 8.02 2.61 27.05
N SER A 138 8.40 2.24 25.83
CA SER A 138 7.53 2.06 24.67
C SER A 138 8.17 1.05 23.72
N LEU A 139 7.36 0.44 22.85
CA LEU A 139 7.80 -0.37 21.74
C LEU A 139 7.88 0.53 20.50
N ASP A 140 8.86 1.46 20.51
CA ASP A 140 9.09 2.36 19.42
C ASP A 140 9.79 1.64 18.25
N TYR A 141 9.75 2.26 17.07
CA TYR A 141 10.45 1.78 15.89
C TYR A 141 11.97 1.85 16.05
N THR A 142 12.68 1.06 15.25
CA THR A 142 14.15 1.03 15.24
C THR A 142 14.76 1.93 14.17
N SER A 143 13.95 2.40 13.22
CA SER A 143 14.42 3.25 12.13
C SER A 143 13.32 4.16 11.56
N PRO A 144 13.72 5.26 10.89
CA PRO A 144 12.77 6.09 10.13
C PRO A 144 12.01 5.30 9.06
N ARG A 145 12.69 4.36 8.38
CA ARG A 145 12.09 3.53 7.33
C ARG A 145 10.97 2.66 7.88
N GLU A 146 11.23 1.93 8.97
CA GLU A 146 10.23 1.12 9.67
C GLU A 146 9.03 1.97 10.10
N ALA A 147 9.28 3.10 10.77
CA ALA A 147 8.22 4.00 11.23
C ALA A 147 7.34 4.55 10.08
N ILE A 148 7.93 4.85 8.93
CA ILE A 148 7.20 5.31 7.75
C ILE A 148 6.42 4.16 7.14
N ALA A 149 7.03 2.99 6.97
CA ALA A 149 6.36 1.81 6.41
C ALA A 149 5.11 1.44 7.22
N GLU A 150 5.24 1.31 8.52
CA GLU A 150 4.12 1.02 9.44
C GLU A 150 3.02 2.08 9.38
N ARG A 151 3.38 3.36 9.37
CA ARG A 151 2.41 4.46 9.27
C ARG A 151 1.54 4.37 8.02
N PHE A 152 2.10 3.90 6.93
CA PHE A 152 1.43 3.78 5.65
C PHE A 152 1.02 2.33 5.32
N HIS A 153 0.96 1.44 6.34
CA HIS A 153 0.52 0.06 6.25
C HIS A 153 1.26 -0.78 5.20
N MET A 154 2.49 -0.41 4.85
CA MET A 154 3.25 -1.06 3.79
C MET A 154 4.52 -1.73 4.31
N SER A 155 5.01 -2.72 3.59
CA SER A 155 6.29 -3.34 3.91
C SER A 155 7.45 -2.38 3.66
N GLU A 156 8.51 -2.50 4.45
CA GLU A 156 9.75 -1.77 4.21
C GLU A 156 10.32 -2.06 2.81
N ALA A 157 10.18 -3.30 2.35
CA ALA A 157 10.63 -3.71 1.02
C ALA A 157 9.86 -3.00 -0.11
N LEU A 158 8.53 -2.86 0.03
CA LEU A 158 7.72 -2.09 -0.94
C LEU A 158 8.07 -0.60 -0.88
N LEU A 159 8.27 -0.05 0.32
CA LEU A 159 8.68 1.34 0.50
C LEU A 159 10.02 1.62 -0.22
N GLU A 160 11.01 0.75 -0.06
CA GLU A 160 12.30 0.85 -0.76
C GLU A 160 12.15 0.71 -2.28
N LEU A 161 11.33 -0.24 -2.74
CA LEU A 161 11.11 -0.48 -4.16
C LEU A 161 10.50 0.75 -4.86
N LEU A 162 9.50 1.38 -4.23
CA LEU A 162 8.88 2.61 -4.73
C LEU A 162 9.81 3.84 -4.69
N ASN A 163 10.86 3.78 -3.88
CA ASN A 163 11.75 4.90 -3.60
C ASN A 163 13.23 4.57 -3.81
N ALA A 164 13.53 3.82 -4.86
CA ALA A 164 14.89 3.36 -5.14
C ALA A 164 15.92 4.51 -5.06
N GLY A 165 16.94 4.34 -4.22
CA GLY A 165 18.02 5.30 -4.02
C GLY A 165 17.69 6.50 -3.12
N LYS A 166 16.45 6.60 -2.59
CA LYS A 166 16.10 7.66 -1.62
C LYS A 166 16.46 7.22 -0.19
N LYS A 167 16.73 8.22 0.67
CA LYS A 167 16.97 8.01 2.10
C LYS A 167 15.73 8.39 2.90
N PHE A 168 15.48 7.67 3.99
CA PHE A 168 14.28 7.89 4.83
C PHE A 168 14.57 8.73 6.08
N ASP A 169 15.85 9.02 6.35
CA ASP A 169 16.35 9.81 7.48
C ASP A 169 16.55 11.29 7.17
N GLN A 170 16.10 11.77 6.01
CA GLN A 170 16.28 13.16 5.56
C GLN A 170 14.94 13.91 5.56
N ALA A 171 14.76 14.79 6.54
CA ALA A 171 13.60 15.69 6.56
C ALA A 171 13.56 16.58 5.31
N GLY A 172 12.36 16.79 4.78
CA GLY A 172 12.14 17.58 3.57
C GLY A 172 12.22 16.78 2.27
N GLN A 173 12.74 15.56 2.27
CA GLN A 173 12.75 14.68 1.11
C GLN A 173 11.34 14.20 0.79
N THR A 174 10.97 14.21 -0.50
CA THR A 174 9.70 13.66 -0.98
C THR A 174 9.89 12.19 -1.38
N ILE A 175 9.02 11.33 -0.86
CA ILE A 175 8.97 9.89 -1.14
C ILE A 175 7.57 9.49 -1.58
N SER A 176 7.46 8.37 -2.30
CA SER A 176 6.18 7.76 -2.67
C SER A 176 5.75 6.78 -1.60
N VAL A 177 4.52 6.90 -1.13
CA VAL A 177 3.93 6.04 -0.08
C VAL A 177 2.53 5.60 -0.45
N VAL A 178 2.05 4.54 0.17
CA VAL A 178 0.65 4.11 0.06
C VAL A 178 -0.27 5.18 0.65
N SER A 179 -1.35 5.48 -0.03
CA SER A 179 -2.38 6.40 0.44
C SER A 179 -3.39 5.66 1.31
N VAL A 180 -3.08 5.52 2.61
CA VAL A 180 -4.02 5.01 3.61
C VAL A 180 -5.10 6.06 3.90
N MET A 181 -6.34 5.63 4.09
CA MET A 181 -7.41 6.57 4.46
C MET A 181 -7.12 7.16 5.83
N LYS A 182 -7.17 8.49 5.94
CA LYS A 182 -7.34 9.14 7.25
C LYS A 182 -8.71 8.76 7.77
N MET A 183 -8.71 8.04 8.89
CA MET A 183 -9.97 7.68 9.50
C MET A 183 -10.59 8.90 10.19
N GLU A 184 -11.61 9.44 9.55
CA GLU A 184 -12.64 10.21 10.24
C GLU A 184 -13.48 9.26 11.11
N ALA A 185 -14.32 9.74 11.98
CA ALA A 185 -15.01 8.95 12.99
C ALA A 185 -15.51 7.57 12.47
N ARG A 186 -15.00 6.48 13.03
CA ARG A 186 -15.48 5.12 12.74
C ARG A 186 -16.80 4.86 13.46
N PRO A 187 -17.75 4.11 12.86
CA PRO A 187 -18.89 3.62 13.58
C PRO A 187 -18.44 2.74 14.77
N ALA A 188 -19.17 2.81 15.86
CA ALA A 188 -18.83 2.05 17.06
C ALA A 188 -18.98 0.54 16.80
N VAL A 189 -17.93 -0.21 17.07
CA VAL A 189 -17.96 -1.67 17.07
C VAL A 189 -18.72 -2.15 18.32
N THR A 190 -19.71 -2.98 18.11
CA THR A 190 -20.52 -3.56 19.20
C THR A 190 -20.29 -5.06 19.39
N ARG A 191 -19.75 -5.75 18.35
CA ARG A 191 -19.47 -7.18 18.39
C ARG A 191 -18.24 -7.51 17.55
N LEU A 192 -17.39 -8.39 18.10
CA LEU A 192 -16.26 -8.99 17.38
C LEU A 192 -16.52 -10.50 17.26
N GLU A 193 -16.24 -11.04 16.10
CA GLU A 193 -16.19 -12.48 15.83
C GLU A 193 -14.77 -12.88 15.48
N VAL A 194 -14.25 -13.88 16.20
CA VAL A 194 -12.92 -14.46 15.93
C VAL A 194 -13.11 -15.88 15.43
N ASP A 195 -12.86 -16.12 14.16
CA ASP A 195 -12.84 -17.46 13.57
C ASP A 195 -11.41 -17.99 13.55
N LYS A 196 -11.11 -18.93 14.47
CA LYS A 196 -9.78 -19.54 14.58
C LYS A 196 -9.46 -20.48 13.43
N THR A 197 -10.45 -21.07 12.79
CA THR A 197 -10.27 -21.98 11.65
C THR A 197 -9.97 -21.21 10.39
N ALA A 198 -10.75 -20.16 10.11
CA ALA A 198 -10.52 -19.27 8.99
C ALA A 198 -9.41 -18.25 9.26
N GLN A 199 -8.96 -18.11 10.51
CA GLN A 199 -7.98 -17.11 10.95
C GLN A 199 -8.41 -15.68 10.59
N THR A 200 -9.68 -15.36 10.88
CA THR A 200 -10.25 -14.04 10.59
C THR A 200 -10.86 -13.41 11.84
N VAL A 201 -10.86 -12.09 11.87
CA VAL A 201 -11.58 -11.29 12.85
C VAL A 201 -12.55 -10.39 12.09
N LYS A 202 -13.83 -10.40 12.49
CA LYS A 202 -14.88 -9.56 11.90
C LYS A 202 -15.42 -8.61 12.96
N ALA A 203 -15.59 -7.35 12.59
CA ALA A 203 -16.15 -6.32 13.44
C ALA A 203 -17.55 -5.93 12.93
N PHE A 204 -18.51 -5.86 13.84
CA PHE A 204 -19.89 -5.54 13.52
C PHE A 204 -20.38 -4.33 14.29
N GLY A 205 -21.21 -3.52 13.64
CA GLY A 205 -21.90 -2.38 14.21
C GLY A 205 -23.18 -2.77 14.96
N LYS A 206 -23.89 -1.76 15.47
CA LYS A 206 -25.09 -1.93 16.31
C LYS A 206 -26.25 -2.61 15.58
N ALA A 207 -26.40 -2.38 14.29
CA ALA A 207 -27.45 -3.01 13.46
C ALA A 207 -27.02 -4.37 12.89
N GLY A 208 -25.84 -4.88 13.26
CA GLY A 208 -25.28 -6.14 12.77
C GLY A 208 -24.57 -6.02 11.42
N GLU A 209 -24.36 -4.80 10.93
CA GLU A 209 -23.60 -4.54 9.72
C GLU A 209 -22.11 -4.86 9.91
N LEU A 210 -21.49 -5.47 8.90
CA LEU A 210 -20.05 -5.73 8.87
C LEU A 210 -19.30 -4.41 8.65
N LEU A 211 -18.38 -4.08 9.56
CA LEU A 211 -17.59 -2.85 9.53
C LEU A 211 -16.14 -3.10 9.07
N ALA A 212 -15.59 -4.29 9.38
CA ALA A 212 -14.23 -4.72 9.02
C ALA A 212 -14.11 -6.26 9.12
#